data_746c1a376241e441bcb29b909b408db2
#
_entry.id   746c1a376241e441bcb29b909b408db2
#
_cell.length_a   1.000
_cell.length_b   1.000
_cell.length_c   1.000
_cell.angle_alpha   90.00
_cell.angle_beta   90.00
_cell.angle_gamma   90.00
#
_symmetry.space_group_name_H-M   'P 1'
#
loop_
_entity.id
_entity.type
_entity.pdbx_description
1 polymer ?
#
loop_
_entity_poly.entity_id
_entity_poly.type
_entity_poly.pdbx_seq_one_letter_code
_entity_poly.pdbx_strand_id
1 'polypeptide(L)'
;VVVYHQRHTGLTGGENYTFGLYERFDLDAVAGFARELYPNGILGIHGFSMGAATATMHTELNEESKYADFYVLDAPYHTMESAVELGIIAENIPFLPVSYAKWAGNVVLKLKENLVYDDIQPVKAVSNITVPVLLIHGTEDKVTPPESSQYIYDAIPHEQKELWYIEGLGHCEADDLMEKEYFSGIYQFIEKYVR
;
A
#
# COMPACT_ATOMS: atom_id res chain seq x y z
N VAL A 1 -17.02 2.06 -9.31
CA VAL A 1 -15.90 1.36 -8.67
C VAL A 1 -15.39 0.30 -9.62
N VAL A 2 -14.07 0.20 -9.76
CA VAL A 2 -13.35 -0.87 -10.46
C VAL A 2 -12.58 -1.66 -9.42
N VAL A 3 -12.81 -2.97 -9.40
CA VAL A 3 -12.08 -3.93 -8.54
C VAL A 3 -11.48 -4.98 -9.45
N TYR A 4 -10.25 -5.38 -9.19
CA TYR A 4 -9.55 -6.37 -10.02
C TYR A 4 -8.76 -7.36 -9.15
N HIS A 5 -8.46 -8.52 -9.70
CA HIS A 5 -7.52 -9.45 -9.11
C HIS A 5 -6.10 -9.10 -9.56
N GLN A 6 -5.20 -8.91 -8.62
CA GLN A 6 -3.78 -8.76 -8.93
C GLN A 6 -3.23 -10.03 -9.60
N ARG A 7 -2.07 -9.92 -10.26
CA ARG A 7 -1.38 -11.07 -10.86
C ARG A 7 -1.26 -12.23 -9.86
N HIS A 8 -1.33 -13.45 -10.36
CA HIS A 8 -1.23 -14.68 -9.57
C HIS A 8 -2.29 -14.82 -8.46
N THR A 9 -3.39 -14.06 -8.52
CA THR A 9 -4.52 -14.19 -7.59
C THR A 9 -5.83 -14.41 -8.32
N GLY A 10 -6.77 -15.12 -7.70
CA GLY A 10 -8.10 -15.37 -8.24
C GLY A 10 -8.08 -16.01 -9.62
N LEU A 11 -8.64 -15.33 -10.62
CA LEU A 11 -8.69 -15.79 -12.01
C LEU A 11 -7.60 -15.15 -12.89
N THR A 12 -6.78 -14.28 -12.33
CA THR A 12 -5.70 -13.60 -13.07
C THR A 12 -4.50 -14.51 -13.21
N GLY A 13 -3.96 -14.59 -14.43
CA GLY A 13 -2.72 -15.30 -14.71
C GLY A 13 -1.49 -14.58 -14.12
N GLY A 14 -0.32 -15.10 -14.43
CA GLY A 14 0.96 -14.61 -13.92
C GLY A 14 1.70 -15.71 -13.17
N GLU A 15 3.00 -15.60 -13.10
CA GLU A 15 3.84 -16.63 -12.47
C GLU A 15 4.40 -16.17 -11.12
N ASN A 16 4.50 -14.85 -10.90
CA ASN A 16 5.22 -14.29 -9.78
C ASN A 16 4.36 -13.28 -9.01
N TYR A 17 4.44 -13.41 -7.71
CA TYR A 17 3.86 -12.52 -6.73
C TYR A 17 4.99 -11.72 -6.07
N THR A 18 4.99 -10.41 -6.24
CA THR A 18 6.16 -9.57 -5.92
C THR A 18 5.89 -8.49 -4.88
N PHE A 19 4.84 -8.69 -4.07
CA PHE A 19 4.53 -7.81 -2.94
C PHE A 19 4.40 -6.34 -3.34
N GLY A 20 3.75 -6.07 -4.46
CA GLY A 20 3.49 -4.73 -4.99
C GLY A 20 4.48 -4.24 -6.03
N LEU A 21 5.68 -4.84 -6.16
CA LEU A 21 6.71 -4.35 -7.09
C LEU A 21 6.26 -4.44 -8.55
N TYR A 22 5.81 -5.60 -9.01
CA TYR A 22 5.27 -5.77 -10.36
C TYR A 22 3.76 -5.53 -10.42
N GLU A 23 3.04 -5.74 -9.31
CA GLU A 23 1.61 -5.47 -9.18
C GLU A 23 1.27 -4.00 -9.42
N ARG A 24 2.21 -3.06 -9.18
CA ARG A 24 2.03 -1.63 -9.51
C ARG A 24 1.80 -1.37 -10.99
N PHE A 25 2.38 -2.19 -11.89
CA PHE A 25 2.15 -2.06 -13.33
C PHE A 25 0.77 -2.59 -13.74
N ASP A 26 0.26 -3.61 -13.05
CA ASP A 26 -1.11 -4.09 -13.24
C ASP A 26 -2.10 -3.01 -12.79
N LEU A 27 -1.82 -2.37 -11.66
CA LEU A 27 -2.63 -1.26 -11.15
C LEU A 27 -2.60 -0.07 -12.12
N ASP A 28 -1.45 0.27 -12.70
CA ASP A 28 -1.35 1.35 -13.70
C ASP A 28 -2.21 1.04 -14.94
N ALA A 29 -2.19 -0.19 -15.43
CA ALA A 29 -3.04 -0.61 -16.56
C ALA A 29 -4.54 -0.52 -16.21
N VAL A 30 -4.93 -0.90 -14.99
CA VAL A 30 -6.31 -0.80 -14.51
C VAL A 30 -6.72 0.65 -14.31
N ALA A 31 -5.83 1.50 -13.78
CA ALA A 31 -6.07 2.93 -13.63
C ALA A 31 -6.25 3.61 -15.01
N GLY A 32 -5.42 3.25 -15.99
CA GLY A 32 -5.56 3.70 -17.37
C GLY A 32 -6.91 3.30 -17.98
N PHE A 33 -7.32 2.05 -17.81
CA PHE A 33 -8.64 1.59 -18.25
C PHE A 33 -9.78 2.36 -17.56
N ALA A 34 -9.69 2.60 -16.26
CA ALA A 34 -10.69 3.38 -15.54
C ALA A 34 -10.74 4.83 -16.03
N ARG A 35 -9.58 5.43 -16.34
CA ARG A 35 -9.48 6.78 -16.90
C ARG A 35 -10.06 6.87 -18.30
N GLU A 36 -9.90 5.85 -19.13
CA GLU A 36 -10.56 5.77 -20.46
C GLU A 36 -12.07 5.73 -20.34
N LEU A 37 -12.62 4.98 -19.38
CA LEU A 37 -14.07 4.93 -19.13
C LEU A 37 -14.63 6.25 -18.60
N TYR A 38 -13.86 6.99 -17.81
CA TYR A 38 -14.28 8.22 -17.14
C TYR A 38 -13.24 9.34 -17.31
N PRO A 39 -13.04 9.85 -18.54
CA PRO A 39 -11.92 10.75 -18.84
C PRO A 39 -11.95 12.09 -18.09
N ASN A 40 -13.12 12.55 -17.67
CA ASN A 40 -13.30 13.79 -16.92
C ASN A 40 -13.72 13.57 -15.45
N GLY A 41 -13.70 12.33 -14.99
CA GLY A 41 -14.04 12.00 -13.61
C GLY A 41 -12.85 12.15 -12.67
N ILE A 42 -13.10 12.31 -11.38
CA ILE A 42 -12.09 12.18 -10.34
C ILE A 42 -11.84 10.68 -10.11
N LEU A 43 -10.60 10.24 -10.23
CA LEU A 43 -10.17 8.87 -10.03
C LEU A 43 -9.27 8.75 -8.81
N GLY A 44 -9.77 8.12 -7.76
CA GLY A 44 -8.97 7.77 -6.58
C GLY A 44 -8.55 6.30 -6.60
N ILE A 45 -7.38 6.01 -6.07
CA ILE A 45 -6.91 4.64 -5.82
C ILE A 45 -6.98 4.38 -4.32
N HIS A 46 -7.73 3.33 -3.94
CA HIS A 46 -7.85 2.89 -2.56
C HIS A 46 -7.28 1.47 -2.43
N GLY A 47 -6.33 1.30 -1.55
CA GLY A 47 -5.68 0.02 -1.28
C GLY A 47 -5.65 -0.32 0.20
N PHE A 48 -5.76 -1.61 0.52
CA PHE A 48 -5.64 -2.17 1.86
C PHE A 48 -4.39 -3.02 1.98
N SER A 49 -3.65 -2.91 3.08
CA SER A 49 -2.49 -3.75 3.39
C SER A 49 -1.49 -3.79 2.23
N MET A 50 -1.26 -4.97 1.66
CA MET A 50 -0.44 -5.12 0.47
C MET A 50 -0.99 -4.35 -0.75
N GLY A 51 -2.31 -4.23 -0.89
CA GLY A 51 -2.91 -3.36 -1.91
C GLY A 51 -2.57 -1.89 -1.68
N ALA A 52 -2.46 -1.44 -0.43
CA ALA A 52 -1.99 -0.10 -0.08
C ALA A 52 -0.49 0.07 -0.39
N ALA A 53 0.35 -0.93 -0.12
CA ALA A 53 1.76 -0.89 -0.48
C ALA A 53 1.95 -0.88 -2.02
N THR A 54 1.14 -1.66 -2.76
CA THR A 54 1.09 -1.63 -4.23
C THR A 54 0.70 -0.24 -4.73
N ALA A 55 -0.37 0.35 -4.17
CA ALA A 55 -0.82 1.69 -4.50
C ALA A 55 0.24 2.75 -4.16
N THR A 56 0.94 2.58 -3.03
CA THR A 56 2.07 3.45 -2.66
C THR A 56 3.19 3.39 -3.71
N MET A 57 3.57 2.19 -4.17
CA MET A 57 4.59 2.06 -5.22
C MET A 57 4.11 2.49 -6.60
N HIS A 58 2.79 2.46 -6.86
CA HIS A 58 2.20 2.99 -8.08
C HIS A 58 2.32 4.51 -8.19
N THR A 59 2.45 5.24 -7.07
CA THR A 59 2.59 6.70 -7.09
C THR A 59 3.72 7.18 -8.00
N GLU A 60 4.83 6.44 -8.05
CA GLU A 60 5.96 6.74 -8.94
C GLU A 60 5.55 6.67 -10.43
N LEU A 61 4.77 5.68 -10.84
CA LEU A 61 4.26 5.54 -12.20
C LEU A 61 3.22 6.62 -12.52
N ASN A 62 2.39 6.97 -11.53
CA ASN A 62 1.36 7.99 -11.70
C ASN A 62 1.93 9.39 -11.97
N GLU A 63 3.19 9.67 -11.60
CA GLU A 63 3.82 10.95 -11.95
C GLU A 63 4.00 11.12 -13.46
N GLU A 64 4.06 10.02 -14.21
CA GLU A 64 4.10 10.02 -15.67
C GLU A 64 2.70 9.83 -16.27
N SER A 65 1.96 8.82 -15.83
CA SER A 65 0.66 8.44 -16.40
C SER A 65 -0.48 9.42 -16.05
N LYS A 66 -0.41 10.05 -14.86
CA LYS A 66 -1.43 11.00 -14.36
C LYS A 66 -2.86 10.44 -14.37
N TYR A 67 -3.01 9.13 -14.15
CA TYR A 67 -4.32 8.50 -14.14
C TYR A 67 -5.08 8.76 -12.84
N ALA A 68 -4.42 8.68 -11.68
CA ALA A 68 -5.03 8.88 -10.38
C ALA A 68 -4.90 10.34 -9.92
N ASP A 69 -5.98 10.86 -9.35
CA ASP A 69 -6.06 12.21 -8.80
C ASP A 69 -5.76 12.24 -7.29
N PHE A 70 -5.87 11.11 -6.57
CA PHE A 70 -5.54 10.97 -5.15
C PHE A 70 -5.38 9.49 -4.74
N TYR A 71 -4.84 9.27 -3.55
CA TYR A 71 -4.67 7.94 -2.96
C TYR A 71 -5.28 7.86 -1.55
N VAL A 72 -5.86 6.70 -1.24
CA VAL A 72 -6.23 6.28 0.12
C VAL A 72 -5.49 4.97 0.41
N LEU A 73 -4.62 4.99 1.41
CA LEU A 73 -3.69 3.93 1.73
C LEU A 73 -3.96 3.42 3.15
N ASP A 74 -4.66 2.28 3.26
CA ASP A 74 -5.02 1.68 4.54
C ASP A 74 -4.02 0.59 4.94
N ALA A 75 -3.35 0.78 6.07
CA ALA A 75 -2.37 -0.11 6.67
C ALA A 75 -1.24 -0.59 5.71
N PRO A 76 -0.59 0.31 4.95
CA PRO A 76 0.54 -0.07 4.11
C PRO A 76 1.76 -0.45 4.96
N TYR A 77 2.61 -1.37 4.47
CA TYR A 77 3.98 -1.46 4.97
C TYR A 77 4.89 -0.46 4.24
N HIS A 78 5.90 0.07 4.93
CA HIS A 78 6.82 1.04 4.34
C HIS A 78 8.00 0.40 3.60
N THR A 79 8.40 -0.83 4.01
CA THR A 79 9.43 -1.67 3.36
C THR A 79 9.04 -3.14 3.46
N MET A 80 9.48 -3.96 2.51
CA MET A 80 9.28 -5.41 2.58
C MET A 80 9.96 -6.01 3.81
N GLU A 81 11.13 -5.50 4.19
CA GLU A 81 11.85 -5.98 5.35
C GLU A 81 11.04 -5.81 6.64
N SER A 82 10.36 -4.68 6.83
CA SER A 82 9.53 -4.43 8.00
C SER A 82 8.32 -5.36 8.08
N ALA A 83 7.66 -5.62 6.94
CA ALA A 83 6.54 -6.54 6.88
C ALA A 83 6.95 -7.98 7.20
N VAL A 84 8.08 -8.44 6.66
CA VAL A 84 8.62 -9.77 6.93
C VAL A 84 9.07 -9.91 8.38
N GLU A 85 9.68 -8.90 8.96
CA GLU A 85 10.12 -8.91 10.36
C GLU A 85 8.96 -9.12 11.31
N LEU A 86 7.86 -8.36 11.15
CA LEU A 86 6.66 -8.57 11.95
C LEU A 86 6.04 -9.95 11.76
N GLY A 87 5.95 -10.43 10.52
CA GLY A 87 5.45 -11.78 10.25
C GLY A 87 6.27 -12.85 10.97
N ILE A 88 7.59 -12.75 10.97
CA ILE A 88 8.48 -13.68 11.68
C ILE A 88 8.26 -13.60 13.20
N ILE A 89 8.12 -12.38 13.74
CA ILE A 89 7.86 -12.17 15.17
C ILE A 89 6.51 -12.76 15.58
N ALA A 90 5.48 -12.55 14.75
CA ALA A 90 4.13 -13.07 15.01
C ALA A 90 4.07 -14.61 15.03
N GLU A 91 4.83 -15.29 14.17
CA GLU A 91 4.92 -16.76 14.15
C GLU A 91 5.64 -17.34 15.38
N ASN A 92 6.40 -16.52 16.10
CA ASN A 92 7.08 -16.88 17.36
C ASN A 92 7.75 -18.27 17.31
N ILE A 93 8.53 -18.55 16.26
CA ILE A 93 9.18 -19.87 16.07
C ILE A 93 10.31 -20.03 17.10
N PRO A 94 10.23 -21.02 18.01
CA PRO A 94 11.25 -21.21 19.03
C PRO A 94 12.65 -21.40 18.44
N PHE A 95 13.64 -20.75 19.05
CA PHE A 95 15.06 -20.87 18.67
C PHE A 95 15.45 -20.35 17.28
N LEU A 96 14.52 -19.73 16.51
CA LEU A 96 14.83 -19.13 15.23
C LEU A 96 15.11 -17.62 15.42
N PRO A 97 16.36 -17.14 15.29
CA PRO A 97 16.64 -15.71 15.35
C PRO A 97 15.97 -14.98 14.18
N VAL A 98 15.30 -13.86 14.45
CA VAL A 98 14.63 -13.03 13.43
C VAL A 98 15.59 -12.63 12.30
N SER A 99 16.83 -12.24 12.64
CA SER A 99 17.85 -11.88 11.65
C SER A 99 18.20 -13.01 10.69
N TYR A 100 18.29 -14.25 11.20
CA TYR A 100 18.53 -15.41 10.34
C TYR A 100 17.34 -15.73 9.45
N ALA A 101 16.11 -15.66 9.96
CA ALA A 101 14.90 -15.88 9.18
C ALA A 101 14.75 -14.82 8.07
N LYS A 102 15.01 -13.54 8.37
CA LYS A 102 15.05 -12.45 7.37
C LYS A 102 16.10 -12.72 6.29
N TRP A 103 17.33 -13.08 6.69
CA TRP A 103 18.37 -13.40 5.72
C TRP A 103 17.97 -14.58 4.83
N ALA A 104 17.46 -15.67 5.40
CA ALA A 104 17.03 -16.84 4.65
C ALA A 104 15.86 -16.50 3.70
N GLY A 105 14.87 -15.73 4.13
CA GLY A 105 13.77 -15.25 3.31
C GLY A 105 14.27 -14.41 2.13
N ASN A 106 15.22 -13.51 2.35
CA ASN A 106 15.80 -12.69 1.30
C ASN A 106 16.58 -13.54 0.28
N VAL A 107 17.29 -14.58 0.74
CA VAL A 107 17.95 -15.55 -0.17
C VAL A 107 16.94 -16.32 -1.01
N VAL A 108 15.83 -16.79 -0.41
CA VAL A 108 14.76 -17.48 -1.13
C VAL A 108 14.11 -16.56 -2.18
N LEU A 109 13.83 -15.32 -1.82
CA LEU A 109 13.29 -14.31 -2.73
C LEU A 109 14.26 -14.08 -3.91
N LYS A 110 15.56 -13.99 -3.62
CA LYS A 110 16.58 -13.83 -4.66
C LYS A 110 16.64 -15.02 -5.61
N LEU A 111 16.56 -16.24 -5.08
CA LEU A 111 16.64 -17.44 -5.89
C LEU A 111 15.38 -17.72 -6.73
N LYS A 112 14.20 -17.38 -6.19
CA LYS A 112 12.92 -17.62 -6.87
C LYS A 112 12.54 -16.52 -7.85
N GLU A 113 12.67 -15.26 -7.40
CA GLU A 113 12.13 -14.10 -8.11
C GLU A 113 13.23 -13.18 -8.66
N ASN A 114 14.50 -13.47 -8.39
CA ASN A 114 15.64 -12.60 -8.66
C ASN A 114 15.51 -11.20 -8.00
N LEU A 115 14.75 -11.10 -6.91
CA LEU A 115 14.50 -9.89 -6.14
C LEU A 115 15.15 -9.97 -4.75
N VAL A 116 15.37 -8.84 -4.12
CA VAL A 116 15.75 -8.70 -2.71
C VAL A 116 14.76 -7.76 -1.99
N TYR A 117 14.71 -7.79 -0.65
CA TYR A 117 13.82 -6.93 0.12
C TYR A 117 14.01 -5.44 -0.21
N ASP A 118 15.25 -5.02 -0.50
CA ASP A 118 15.57 -3.63 -0.88
C ASP A 118 14.95 -3.19 -2.22
N ASP A 119 14.51 -4.12 -3.06
CA ASP A 119 13.81 -3.80 -4.30
C ASP A 119 12.35 -3.36 -4.04
N ILE A 120 11.82 -3.67 -2.84
CA ILE A 120 10.41 -3.46 -2.48
C ILE A 120 10.32 -2.42 -1.35
N GLN A 121 10.29 -1.15 -1.74
CA GLN A 121 10.41 0.00 -0.84
C GLN A 121 9.30 1.03 -1.08
N PRO A 122 8.05 0.78 -0.64
CA PRO A 122 6.95 1.73 -0.81
C PRO A 122 7.29 3.15 -0.35
N VAL A 123 7.98 3.30 0.77
CA VAL A 123 8.37 4.60 1.32
C VAL A 123 9.21 5.45 0.36
N LYS A 124 10.00 4.84 -0.54
CA LYS A 124 10.79 5.57 -1.52
C LYS A 124 9.97 6.07 -2.71
N ALA A 125 8.91 5.34 -3.05
CA ALA A 125 8.08 5.63 -4.22
C ALA A 125 7.30 6.97 -4.09
N VAL A 126 6.98 7.40 -2.86
CA VAL A 126 6.22 8.62 -2.61
C VAL A 126 7.08 9.90 -2.62
N SER A 127 8.41 9.79 -2.78
CA SER A 127 9.33 10.94 -2.67
C SER A 127 9.08 12.06 -3.68
N ASN A 128 8.42 11.79 -4.78
CA ASN A 128 8.10 12.75 -5.84
C ASN A 128 6.59 12.89 -6.11
N ILE A 129 5.75 12.30 -5.27
CA ILE A 129 4.29 12.35 -5.47
C ILE A 129 3.77 13.79 -5.44
N THR A 130 2.84 14.10 -6.34
CA THR A 130 2.24 15.44 -6.46
C THR A 130 0.74 15.47 -6.17
N VAL A 131 0.09 14.31 -6.07
CA VAL A 131 -1.35 14.20 -5.79
C VAL A 131 -1.63 13.94 -4.32
N PRO A 132 -2.81 14.34 -3.78
CA PRO A 132 -3.18 14.17 -2.38
C PRO A 132 -3.14 12.71 -1.91
N VAL A 133 -2.72 12.49 -0.65
CA VAL A 133 -2.65 11.16 -0.03
C VAL A 133 -3.28 11.16 1.35
N LEU A 134 -4.23 10.25 1.56
CA LEU A 134 -4.74 9.88 2.87
C LEU A 134 -4.15 8.54 3.30
N LEU A 135 -3.48 8.51 4.44
CA LEU A 135 -3.03 7.29 5.11
C LEU A 135 -3.98 7.00 6.28
N ILE A 136 -4.39 5.74 6.41
CA ILE A 136 -5.24 5.25 7.50
C ILE A 136 -4.52 4.07 8.15
N HIS A 137 -4.53 3.98 9.50
CA HIS A 137 -3.89 2.87 10.20
C HIS A 137 -4.52 2.65 11.58
N GLY A 138 -4.83 1.39 11.91
CA GLY A 138 -5.24 1.01 13.25
C GLY A 138 -4.06 1.01 14.23
N THR A 139 -4.24 1.57 15.45
CA THR A 139 -3.13 1.66 16.43
C THR A 139 -2.75 0.32 17.04
N GLU A 140 -3.63 -0.70 16.95
CA GLU A 140 -3.41 -2.06 17.45
C GLU A 140 -3.03 -3.07 16.34
N ASP A 141 -2.63 -2.55 15.15
CA ASP A 141 -2.23 -3.40 14.02
C ASP A 141 -0.99 -4.22 14.35
N LYS A 142 -1.15 -5.56 14.29
CA LYS A 142 -0.09 -6.55 14.54
C LYS A 142 0.43 -7.22 13.26
N VAL A 143 -0.10 -6.84 12.10
CA VAL A 143 0.29 -7.37 10.79
C VAL A 143 1.26 -6.43 10.09
N THR A 144 0.93 -5.14 10.06
CA THR A 144 1.83 -4.08 9.60
C THR A 144 2.03 -3.07 10.73
N PRO A 145 3.28 -2.63 11.00
CA PRO A 145 3.51 -1.69 12.10
C PRO A 145 2.82 -0.35 11.80
N PRO A 146 2.05 0.24 12.75
CA PRO A 146 1.42 1.54 12.55
C PRO A 146 2.41 2.65 12.16
N GLU A 147 3.66 2.55 12.63
CA GLU A 147 4.76 3.44 12.26
C GLU A 147 5.06 3.43 10.75
N SER A 148 4.67 2.38 10.03
CA SER A 148 4.85 2.32 8.57
C SER A 148 4.13 3.46 7.86
N SER A 149 2.91 3.77 8.27
CA SER A 149 2.17 4.92 7.73
C SER A 149 2.83 6.25 8.08
N GLN A 150 3.44 6.36 9.27
CA GLN A 150 4.19 7.57 9.63
C GLN A 150 5.42 7.76 8.73
N TYR A 151 6.21 6.70 8.48
CA TYR A 151 7.36 6.78 7.58
C TYR A 151 6.97 7.18 6.15
N ILE A 152 5.87 6.64 5.64
CA ILE A 152 5.35 7.03 4.32
C ILE A 152 4.86 8.48 4.34
N TYR A 153 4.10 8.88 5.37
CA TYR A 153 3.63 10.26 5.54
C TYR A 153 4.79 11.26 5.53
N ASP A 154 5.84 10.99 6.29
CA ASP A 154 7.01 11.88 6.40
C ASP A 154 7.78 11.99 5.07
N ALA A 155 7.76 10.93 4.25
CA ALA A 155 8.41 10.91 2.94
C ALA A 155 7.65 11.66 1.83
N ILE A 156 6.34 11.93 2.00
CA ILE A 156 5.55 12.71 1.03
C ILE A 156 5.97 14.18 1.10
N PRO A 157 6.37 14.81 -0.05
CA PRO A 157 7.03 16.11 -0.05
C PRO A 157 6.12 17.33 0.06
N HIS A 158 4.79 17.17 0.04
CA HIS A 158 3.80 18.26 0.02
C HIS A 158 2.84 18.19 1.20
N GLU A 159 2.02 19.25 1.38
CA GLU A 159 1.08 19.41 2.51
C GLU A 159 -0.31 18.81 2.25
N GLN A 160 -0.61 18.38 1.02
CA GLN A 160 -1.90 17.74 0.69
C GLN A 160 -1.87 16.25 1.10
N LYS A 161 -1.63 16.02 2.37
CA LYS A 161 -1.53 14.69 2.98
C LYS A 161 -2.18 14.68 4.35
N GLU A 162 -2.79 13.54 4.70
CA GLU A 162 -3.31 13.29 6.05
C GLU A 162 -2.91 11.89 6.51
N LEU A 163 -2.71 11.76 7.83
CA LEU A 163 -2.50 10.49 8.50
C LEU A 163 -3.55 10.35 9.60
N TRP A 164 -4.41 9.35 9.45
CA TRP A 164 -5.50 9.07 10.37
C TRP A 164 -5.21 7.76 11.12
N TYR A 165 -4.75 7.89 12.35
CA TYR A 165 -4.67 6.77 13.27
C TYR A 165 -6.03 6.51 13.91
N ILE A 166 -6.49 5.24 13.87
CA ILE A 166 -7.76 4.82 14.48
C ILE A 166 -7.45 4.02 15.72
N GLU A 167 -7.77 4.61 16.87
CA GLU A 167 -7.46 4.06 18.18
C GLU A 167 -8.15 2.72 18.42
N GLY A 168 -7.39 1.73 18.89
CA GLY A 168 -7.90 0.43 19.30
C GLY A 168 -8.25 -0.52 18.17
N LEU A 169 -8.10 -0.13 16.89
CA LEU A 169 -8.34 -1.02 15.77
C LEU A 169 -7.09 -1.75 15.32
N GLY A 170 -7.28 -2.97 14.86
CA GLY A 170 -6.27 -3.82 14.25
C GLY A 170 -6.10 -3.57 12.76
N HIS A 171 -5.63 -4.61 12.06
CA HIS A 171 -5.26 -4.55 10.64
C HIS A 171 -6.48 -4.43 9.72
N CYS A 172 -6.63 -3.29 9.05
CA CYS A 172 -7.70 -3.04 8.06
C CYS A 172 -9.11 -3.36 8.60
N GLU A 173 -9.41 -2.99 9.84
CA GLU A 173 -10.72 -3.27 10.48
C GLU A 173 -11.68 -2.09 10.39
N ALA A 174 -11.21 -0.92 9.94
CA ALA A 174 -11.98 0.32 10.05
C ALA A 174 -13.17 0.38 9.10
N ASP A 175 -13.06 -0.17 7.92
CA ASP A 175 -14.13 -0.20 6.92
C ASP A 175 -15.32 -1.09 7.36
N ASP A 176 -15.05 -2.16 8.11
CA ASP A 176 -16.07 -3.05 8.66
C ASP A 176 -16.66 -2.53 9.99
N LEU A 177 -15.81 -2.09 10.93
CA LEU A 177 -16.23 -1.75 12.28
C LEU A 177 -16.73 -0.31 12.43
N MET A 178 -16.30 0.59 11.54
CA MET A 178 -16.60 2.02 11.55
C MET A 178 -17.03 2.52 10.17
N GLU A 179 -17.77 1.76 9.42
CA GLU A 179 -18.08 2.00 8.00
C GLU A 179 -18.46 3.47 7.70
N LYS A 180 -19.38 4.03 8.49
CA LYS A 180 -19.88 5.41 8.26
C LYS A 180 -18.80 6.45 8.50
N GLU A 181 -18.07 6.33 9.59
CA GLU A 181 -17.01 7.24 9.99
C GLU A 181 -15.83 7.13 9.01
N TYR A 182 -15.50 5.91 8.61
CA TYR A 182 -14.44 5.61 7.66
C TYR A 182 -14.68 6.30 6.31
N PHE A 183 -15.81 6.02 5.67
CA PHE A 183 -16.14 6.63 4.39
C PHE A 183 -16.43 8.13 4.49
N SER A 184 -16.96 8.61 5.63
CA SER A 184 -17.12 10.05 5.86
C SER A 184 -15.77 10.76 5.94
N GLY A 185 -14.77 10.16 6.60
CA GLY A 185 -13.42 10.70 6.68
C GLY A 185 -12.74 10.78 5.30
N ILE A 186 -12.83 9.71 4.52
CA ILE A 186 -12.34 9.70 3.13
C ILE A 186 -13.03 10.79 2.29
N TYR A 187 -14.34 10.92 2.41
CA TYR A 187 -15.09 11.95 1.69
C TYR A 187 -14.65 13.37 2.07
N GLN A 188 -14.45 13.64 3.36
CA GLN A 188 -13.94 14.93 3.84
C GLN A 188 -12.55 15.25 3.29
N PHE A 189 -11.67 14.25 3.23
CA PHE A 189 -10.36 14.40 2.60
C PHE A 189 -10.48 14.77 1.12
N ILE A 190 -11.37 14.10 0.37
CA ILE A 190 -11.61 14.39 -1.06
C ILE A 190 -12.15 15.81 -1.24
N GLU A 191 -13.11 16.24 -0.43
CA GLU A 191 -13.66 17.61 -0.50
C GLU A 191 -12.62 18.68 -0.17
N LYS A 192 -11.65 18.37 0.69
CA LYS A 192 -10.61 19.32 1.11
C LYS A 192 -9.49 19.51 0.09
N TYR A 193 -9.07 18.43 -0.59
CA TYR A 193 -7.84 18.44 -1.36
C TYR A 193 -8.02 18.14 -2.85
N VAL A 194 -9.15 17.56 -3.26
CA VAL A 194 -9.36 17.07 -4.63
C VAL A 194 -10.43 17.87 -5.37
N ARG A 195 -11.39 18.43 -4.67
CA ARG A 195 -12.46 19.29 -5.21
C ARG A 195 -12.25 20.74 -4.82
#